data_5575bb354faf68fab1ef0b0bf0069ca3
#
_entry.id   5575bb354faf68fab1ef0b0bf0069ca3
#
_cell.length_a   1.000
_cell.length_b   1.000
_cell.length_c   1.000
_cell.angle_alpha   90.00
_cell.angle_beta   90.00
_cell.angle_gamma   90.00
#
_symmetry.space_group_name_H-M   'P 1'
#
loop_
_entity.id
_entity.type
_entity.pdbx_description
1 polymer ?
#
loop_
_entity_poly.entity_id
_entity_poly.type
_entity_poly.pdbx_seq_one_letter_code
_entity_poly.pdbx_strand_id
1 'polypeptide(L)'
;MLKLLEDMAHYHPGTARLVVSNRPGARGLVQANAMGIKTEIVDHKFYQGDRAAFESVLQDILIDHEIDVVCLAGFMRILGGEFVDAWKGRMLNIHPSLLPKYQGLNTYQRAIDAGDYEAGCSVHQVVP
;
A
#
# COMPACT_ATOMS: atom_id res chain seq x y z
N MET A 1 -4.85 6.24 1.92
CA MET A 1 -5.80 5.09 1.86
C MET A 1 -7.25 5.54 1.98
N LEU A 2 -7.65 6.25 3.03
CA LEU A 2 -9.06 6.63 3.23
C LEU A 2 -9.67 7.33 2.01
N LYS A 3 -8.96 8.31 1.43
CA LYS A 3 -9.44 9.02 0.24
C LYS A 3 -9.69 8.08 -0.96
N LEU A 4 -8.81 7.09 -1.14
CA LEU A 4 -9.00 6.08 -2.19
C LEU A 4 -10.28 5.27 -1.94
N LEU A 5 -10.52 4.82 -0.71
CA LEU A 5 -11.72 4.07 -0.35
C LEU A 5 -12.99 4.90 -0.55
N GLU A 6 -12.96 6.17 -0.17
CA GLU A 6 -14.08 7.11 -0.38
C GLU A 6 -14.40 7.28 -1.86
N ASP A 7 -13.39 7.46 -2.71
CA ASP A 7 -13.57 7.60 -4.15
C ASP A 7 -14.13 6.31 -4.77
N MET A 8 -13.70 5.15 -4.31
CA MET A 8 -14.18 3.84 -4.77
C MET A 8 -15.61 3.51 -4.32
N ALA A 9 -16.12 4.18 -3.29
CA ALA A 9 -17.50 4.00 -2.82
C ALA A 9 -18.55 4.59 -3.77
N HIS A 10 -18.15 5.38 -4.73
CA HIS A 10 -19.01 6.01 -5.73
C HIS A 10 -18.74 5.46 -7.13
N TYR A 11 -19.11 6.18 -8.19
CA TYR A 11 -18.91 5.73 -9.58
C TYR A 11 -17.43 5.46 -9.89
N HIS A 12 -17.01 4.20 -9.67
CA HIS A 12 -15.64 3.77 -9.85
C HIS A 12 -15.60 2.36 -10.43
N PRO A 13 -14.71 2.07 -11.40
CA PRO A 13 -14.62 0.74 -12.02
C PRO A 13 -14.11 -0.34 -11.08
N GLY A 14 -13.39 0.03 -10.04
CA GLY A 14 -12.85 -0.90 -9.04
C GLY A 14 -13.75 -0.99 -7.81
N THR A 15 -13.68 -2.14 -7.15
CA THR A 15 -14.35 -2.40 -5.88
C THR A 15 -13.30 -2.63 -4.79
N ALA A 16 -13.40 -1.91 -3.69
CA ALA A 16 -12.54 -2.15 -2.52
C ALA A 16 -12.99 -3.43 -1.80
N ARG A 17 -12.21 -4.48 -1.91
CA ARG A 17 -12.51 -5.80 -1.37
C ARG A 17 -11.89 -6.05 -0.01
N LEU A 18 -10.68 -5.55 0.20
CA LEU A 18 -9.86 -5.90 1.34
C LEU A 18 -8.87 -4.77 1.65
N VAL A 19 -8.70 -4.52 2.92
CA VAL A 19 -7.58 -3.70 3.42
C VAL A 19 -6.71 -4.58 4.30
N VAL A 20 -5.43 -4.66 3.99
CA VAL A 20 -4.44 -5.41 4.75
C VAL A 20 -3.46 -4.43 5.40
N SER A 21 -3.16 -4.65 6.67
CA SER A 21 -2.11 -3.92 7.37
C SER A 21 -1.05 -4.88 7.90
N ASN A 22 0.19 -4.43 7.93
CA ASN A 22 1.28 -5.14 8.59
C ASN A 22 1.45 -4.71 10.07
N ARG A 23 0.53 -3.91 10.59
CA ARG A 23 0.49 -3.50 12.01
C ARG A 23 -0.93 -3.59 12.54
N PRO A 24 -1.14 -4.29 13.68
CA PRO A 24 -2.49 -4.50 14.22
C PRO A 24 -3.18 -3.21 14.68
N GLY A 25 -2.43 -2.20 15.08
CA GLY A 25 -2.96 -0.92 15.57
C GLY A 25 -3.16 0.15 14.49
N ALA A 26 -3.09 -0.19 13.21
CA ALA A 26 -3.19 0.79 12.14
C ALA A 26 -4.59 1.42 12.06
N ARG A 27 -4.65 2.74 12.02
CA ARG A 27 -5.93 3.50 11.93
C ARG A 27 -6.73 3.15 10.68
N GLY A 28 -6.06 2.79 9.60
CA GLY A 28 -6.69 2.39 8.35
C GLY A 28 -7.62 1.17 8.50
N LEU A 29 -7.32 0.27 9.42
CA LEU A 29 -8.18 -0.89 9.70
C LEU A 29 -9.53 -0.46 10.27
N VAL A 30 -9.52 0.48 11.22
CA VAL A 30 -10.76 1.03 11.81
C VAL A 30 -11.58 1.75 10.76
N GLN A 31 -10.95 2.54 9.92
CA GLN A 31 -11.61 3.29 8.85
C GLN A 31 -12.24 2.35 7.81
N ALA A 32 -11.51 1.31 7.41
CA ALA A 32 -12.02 0.31 6.46
C ALA A 32 -13.21 -0.47 7.05
N ASN A 33 -13.11 -0.89 8.30
CA ASN A 33 -14.22 -1.57 9.00
C ASN A 33 -15.47 -0.69 9.08
N ALA A 34 -15.30 0.60 9.37
CA ALA A 34 -16.41 1.56 9.41
C ALA A 34 -17.11 1.71 8.06
N MET A 35 -16.41 1.47 6.96
CA MET A 35 -16.93 1.48 5.59
C MET A 35 -17.47 0.12 5.12
N GLY A 36 -17.47 -0.89 5.98
CA GLY A 36 -17.93 -2.24 5.65
C GLY A 36 -16.95 -3.06 4.80
N ILE A 37 -15.68 -2.64 4.72
CA ILE A 37 -14.64 -3.34 3.96
C ILE A 37 -13.94 -4.34 4.87
N LYS A 38 -13.75 -5.56 4.38
CA LYS A 38 -13.00 -6.61 5.10
C LYS A 38 -11.57 -6.15 5.38
N THR A 39 -11.06 -6.53 6.53
CA THR A 39 -9.69 -6.24 6.94
C THR A 39 -8.95 -7.49 7.35
N GLU A 40 -7.65 -7.51 7.09
CA GLU A 40 -6.73 -8.56 7.52
C GLU A 40 -5.46 -7.92 8.07
N ILE A 41 -4.81 -8.63 8.98
CA ILE A 41 -3.55 -8.20 9.57
C ILE A 41 -2.50 -9.27 9.32
N VAL A 42 -1.39 -8.89 8.72
CA VAL A 42 -0.19 -9.72 8.61
C VAL A 42 0.92 -9.00 9.37
N ASP A 43 1.02 -9.27 10.66
CA ASP A 43 1.97 -8.58 11.54
C ASP A 43 3.40 -9.04 11.22
N HIS A 44 4.19 -8.15 10.64
CA HIS A 44 5.57 -8.44 10.24
C HIS A 44 6.46 -8.86 11.41
N LYS A 45 6.13 -8.48 12.64
CA LYS A 45 6.90 -8.84 13.84
C LYS A 45 6.89 -10.34 14.11
N PHE A 46 5.83 -11.05 13.72
CA PHE A 46 5.76 -12.49 13.90
C PHE A 46 6.72 -13.27 12.99
N TYR A 47 7.24 -12.63 11.95
CA TYR A 47 8.11 -13.29 10.95
C TYR A 47 9.59 -13.03 11.21
N GLN A 48 9.96 -12.20 12.20
CA GLN A 48 11.33 -11.99 12.67
C GLN A 48 12.35 -11.73 11.54
N GLY A 49 11.96 -10.95 10.54
CA GLY A 49 12.80 -10.66 9.37
C GLY A 49 12.74 -11.70 8.26
N ASP A 50 11.99 -12.79 8.43
CA ASP A 50 11.73 -13.75 7.34
C ASP A 50 10.69 -13.14 6.37
N ARG A 51 11.19 -12.39 5.41
CA ARG A 51 10.38 -11.72 4.41
C ARG A 51 9.59 -12.70 3.55
N ALA A 52 10.20 -13.83 3.18
CA ALA A 52 9.55 -14.83 2.34
C ALA A 52 8.32 -15.43 3.04
N ALA A 53 8.41 -15.72 4.34
CA ALA A 53 7.28 -16.21 5.11
C ALA A 53 6.15 -15.17 5.22
N PHE A 54 6.50 -13.90 5.46
CA PHE A 54 5.55 -12.80 5.48
C PHE A 54 4.82 -12.66 4.14
N GLU A 55 5.55 -12.65 3.05
CA GLU A 55 5.01 -12.52 1.70
C GLU A 55 4.16 -13.70 1.28
N SER A 56 4.52 -14.92 1.71
CA SER A 56 3.71 -16.11 1.45
C SER A 56 2.33 -16.01 2.08
N VAL A 57 2.25 -15.58 3.34
CA VAL A 57 0.96 -15.38 4.02
C VAL A 57 0.16 -14.26 3.36
N LEU A 58 0.81 -13.15 3.02
CA LEU A 58 0.17 -12.04 2.32
C LEU A 58 -0.40 -12.50 0.96
N GLN A 59 0.38 -13.27 0.21
CA GLN A 59 -0.02 -13.82 -1.07
C GLN A 59 -1.27 -14.69 -0.95
N ASP A 60 -1.30 -15.60 0.03
CA ASP A 60 -2.45 -16.48 0.26
C ASP A 60 -3.71 -15.67 0.60
N ILE A 61 -3.59 -14.65 1.42
CA ILE A 61 -4.71 -13.76 1.76
C ILE A 61 -5.25 -13.05 0.50
N LEU A 62 -4.37 -12.52 -0.32
CA LEU A 62 -4.76 -11.81 -1.54
C LEU A 62 -5.45 -12.75 -2.54
N ILE A 63 -4.95 -13.97 -2.69
CA ILE A 63 -5.56 -14.99 -3.56
C ILE A 63 -6.91 -15.43 -3.01
N ASP A 64 -7.01 -15.72 -1.72
CA ASP A 64 -8.26 -16.18 -1.09
C ASP A 64 -9.38 -15.15 -1.20
N HIS A 65 -9.04 -13.87 -1.21
CA HIS A 65 -10.00 -12.77 -1.40
C HIS A 65 -10.21 -12.38 -2.86
N GLU A 66 -9.64 -13.13 -3.80
CA GLU A 66 -9.79 -12.90 -5.24
C GLU A 66 -9.42 -11.49 -5.67
N ILE A 67 -8.28 -11.00 -5.17
CA ILE A 67 -7.80 -9.65 -5.46
C ILE A 67 -7.22 -9.56 -6.86
N ASP A 68 -7.67 -8.57 -7.62
CA ASP A 68 -7.17 -8.30 -8.98
C ASP A 68 -6.03 -7.29 -8.99
N VAL A 69 -6.12 -6.24 -8.17
CA VAL A 69 -5.15 -5.14 -8.12
C VAL A 69 -4.79 -4.83 -6.68
N VAL A 70 -3.51 -4.65 -6.43
CA VAL A 70 -2.98 -4.24 -5.13
C VAL A 70 -2.55 -2.78 -5.18
N CYS A 71 -3.03 -1.99 -4.23
CA CYS A 71 -2.62 -0.60 -4.05
C CYS A 71 -1.85 -0.47 -2.74
N LEU A 72 -0.58 -0.12 -2.83
CA LEU A 72 0.25 0.19 -1.66
C LEU A 72 0.04 1.64 -1.25
N ALA A 73 -0.42 1.86 -0.05
CA ALA A 73 -0.68 3.19 0.51
C ALA A 73 -0.04 3.30 1.90
N GLY A 74 1.11 3.93 1.97
CA GLY A 74 1.87 4.05 3.22
C GLY A 74 2.50 2.74 3.69
N PHE A 75 2.69 1.78 2.81
CA PHE A 75 3.37 0.54 3.10
C PHE A 75 4.89 0.76 3.01
N MET A 76 5.57 0.61 4.13
CA MET A 76 6.97 1.04 4.30
C MET A 76 7.98 -0.10 4.22
N ARG A 77 7.57 -1.29 3.83
CA ARG A 77 8.46 -2.45 3.72
C ARG A 77 8.80 -2.72 2.25
N ILE A 78 10.00 -3.22 2.04
CA ILE A 78 10.43 -3.66 0.71
C ILE A 78 9.87 -5.05 0.45
N LEU A 79 9.17 -5.21 -0.65
CA LEU A 79 8.67 -6.48 -1.14
C LEU A 79 9.74 -7.16 -2.00
N GLY A 80 9.82 -8.47 -1.91
CA GLY A 80 10.76 -9.28 -2.70
C GLY A 80 10.37 -9.35 -4.18
N GLY A 81 11.35 -9.60 -5.02
CA GLY A 81 11.15 -9.64 -6.46
C GLY A 81 10.12 -10.68 -6.89
N GLU A 82 10.14 -11.86 -6.29
CA GLU A 82 9.16 -12.92 -6.62
C GLU A 82 7.72 -12.49 -6.34
N PHE A 83 7.49 -11.83 -5.18
CA PHE A 83 6.16 -11.31 -4.86
C PHE A 83 5.74 -10.24 -5.84
N VAL A 84 6.63 -9.29 -6.13
CA VAL A 84 6.36 -8.19 -7.08
C VAL A 84 6.10 -8.74 -8.49
N ASP A 85 6.87 -9.73 -8.94
CA ASP A 85 6.67 -10.35 -10.24
C ASP A 85 5.31 -11.07 -10.35
N ALA A 86 4.86 -11.72 -9.29
CA ALA A 86 3.54 -12.36 -9.25
C ALA A 86 2.39 -11.35 -9.46
N TRP A 87 2.61 -10.10 -9.10
CA TRP A 87 1.64 -9.01 -9.24
C TRP A 87 2.00 -8.02 -10.35
N LYS A 88 2.88 -8.40 -11.26
CA LYS A 88 3.33 -7.53 -12.36
C LYS A 88 2.14 -6.95 -13.14
N GLY A 89 2.14 -5.63 -13.31
CA GLY A 89 1.07 -4.89 -13.97
C GLY A 89 -0.20 -4.72 -13.13
N ARG A 90 -0.23 -5.25 -11.91
CA ARG A 90 -1.40 -5.21 -11.02
C ARG A 90 -1.06 -4.69 -9.62
N MET A 91 0.09 -4.06 -9.46
CA MET A 91 0.52 -3.48 -8.18
C MET A 91 0.93 -2.03 -8.38
N LEU A 92 0.24 -1.14 -7.68
CA LEU A 92 0.48 0.30 -7.71
C LEU A 92 0.96 0.77 -6.35
N ASN A 93 1.82 1.76 -6.34
CA ASN A 93 2.28 2.43 -5.12
C ASN A 93 2.04 3.93 -5.21
N ILE A 94 1.68 4.51 -4.08
CA ILE A 94 1.58 5.96 -3.92
C ILE A 94 2.84 6.41 -3.19
N HIS A 95 3.67 7.20 -3.87
CA HIS A 95 4.86 7.80 -3.29
C HIS A 95 4.60 9.28 -2.97
N PRO A 96 4.89 9.75 -1.73
CA PRO A 96 4.54 11.11 -1.30
C PRO A 96 5.55 12.15 -1.78
N SER A 97 5.83 12.19 -3.07
CA SER A 97 6.62 13.24 -3.71
C SER A 97 6.27 13.35 -5.19
N LEU A 98 6.68 14.46 -5.81
CA LEU A 98 6.67 14.64 -7.26
C LEU A 98 7.94 14.00 -7.83
N LEU A 99 7.90 12.69 -8.08
CA LEU A 99 9.04 11.94 -8.63
C LEU A 99 9.55 12.58 -9.93
N PRO A 100 10.88 12.58 -10.16
CA PRO A 100 11.96 11.88 -9.44
C PRO A 100 12.47 12.58 -8.19
N LYS A 101 11.89 13.69 -7.76
CA LYS A 101 12.30 14.37 -6.53
C LYS A 101 11.96 13.53 -5.30
N TYR A 102 12.86 13.56 -4.32
CA TYR A 102 12.66 13.02 -2.97
C TYR A 102 12.21 11.57 -2.95
N GLN A 103 13.03 10.71 -3.47
CA GLN A 103 12.89 9.27 -3.29
C GLN A 103 13.15 8.92 -1.81
N GLY A 104 12.51 7.86 -1.30
CA GLY A 104 12.69 7.44 0.09
C GLY A 104 11.77 8.16 1.07
N LEU A 105 12.27 8.42 2.28
CA LEU A 105 11.48 8.92 3.40
C LEU A 105 11.54 10.45 3.56
N ASN A 106 10.66 10.98 4.42
CA ASN A 106 10.59 12.39 4.81
C ASN A 106 10.46 13.37 3.63
N THR A 107 9.71 12.99 2.64
CA THR A 107 9.63 13.70 1.36
C THR A 107 9.08 15.12 1.50
N TYR A 108 8.00 15.32 2.24
CA TYR A 108 7.42 16.65 2.42
C TYR A 108 8.32 17.57 3.23
N GLN A 109 8.98 17.05 4.26
CA GLN A 109 9.94 17.85 5.04
C GLN A 109 11.13 18.26 4.18
N ARG A 110 11.62 17.34 3.33
CA ARG A 110 12.72 17.62 2.40
C ARG A 110 12.34 18.68 1.37
N ALA A 111 11.09 18.64 0.88
CA ALA A 111 10.58 19.67 -0.03
C ALA A 111 10.50 21.04 0.64
N ILE A 112 10.01 21.08 1.88
CA ILE A 112 9.96 22.31 2.67
C ILE A 112 11.37 22.86 2.91
N ASP A 113 12.30 22.02 3.34
CA ASP A 113 13.69 22.41 3.63
C ASP A 113 14.42 22.92 2.38
N ALA A 114 14.07 22.38 1.19
CA ALA A 114 14.60 22.84 -0.10
C ALA A 114 13.95 24.13 -0.61
N GLY A 115 12.89 24.61 0.04
CA GLY A 115 12.17 25.81 -0.37
C GLY A 115 11.30 25.61 -1.61
N ASP A 116 10.86 24.37 -1.88
CA ASP A 116 9.96 24.09 -3.01
C ASP A 116 8.61 24.75 -2.80
N TYR A 117 8.07 25.34 -3.88
CA TYR A 117 6.72 25.92 -3.88
C TYR A 117 5.62 24.88 -4.02
N GLU A 118 5.96 23.69 -4.50
CA GLU A 118 5.03 22.62 -4.79
C GLU A 118 5.50 21.32 -4.15
N ALA A 119 4.55 20.56 -3.64
CA ALA A 119 4.73 19.20 -3.20
C ALA A 119 3.52 18.37 -3.63
N GLY A 120 3.67 17.07 -3.71
CA GLY A 120 2.59 16.22 -4.15
C GLY A 120 2.90 14.74 -3.97
N CYS A 121 2.23 13.92 -4.74
CA CYS A 121 2.46 12.47 -4.75
C CYS A 121 2.53 11.95 -6.18
N SER A 122 3.11 10.77 -6.32
CA SER A 122 3.20 10.05 -7.59
C SER A 122 2.60 8.67 -7.42
N VAL A 123 1.81 8.25 -8.38
CA VAL A 123 1.30 6.87 -8.45
C VAL A 123 2.07 6.16 -9.55
N HIS A 124 2.65 5.01 -9.24
CA HIS A 124 3.44 4.25 -10.19
C HIS A 124 3.25 2.74 -10.01
N GLN A 125 3.52 2.00 -11.06
CA GLN A 125 3.61 0.54 -10.97
C GLN A 125 4.84 0.15 -10.16
N VAL A 126 4.67 -0.86 -9.33
CA VAL A 126 5.79 -1.44 -8.57
C VAL A 126 6.52 -2.42 -9.48
N VAL A 127 7.83 -2.28 -9.51
CA VAL A 127 8.75 -3.17 -10.24
C VAL A 127 9.78 -3.74 -9.27
N PRO A 128 10.35 -4.93 -9.58
CA PRO A 128 11.36 -5.56 -8.72
C PRO A 128 12.59 -4.69 -8.50
#